data_c255473d5ee2032317608e1ef4d082fd
#
_entry.id   c255473d5ee2032317608e1ef4d082fd
#
_cell.length_a   1.000
_cell.length_b   1.000
_cell.length_c   1.000
_cell.angle_alpha   90.00
_cell.angle_beta   90.00
_cell.angle_gamma   90.00
#
_symmetry.space_group_name_H-M   'P 1'
#
loop_
_entity.id
_entity.type
_entity.pdbx_description
1 polymer ?
#
loop_
_entity_poly.entity_id
_entity_poly.type
_entity_poly.pdbx_seq_one_letter_code
_entity_poly.pdbx_strand_id
1 'polypeptide(L)'
;MKLEILGTGCYSCLELELRVAKTVQKLGITNAEVVRVSDDRRIRRYTTLDATPGLVINGRLVSERQVPDQATLTAWLSQAWGAEAVAPR
;
A
#
# COMPACT_ATOMS: atom_id res chain seq x y z
N MET A 1 3.53 -5.65 9.15
CA MET A 1 2.80 -5.38 7.87
C MET A 1 3.67 -4.51 6.98
N LYS A 2 3.89 -4.93 5.76
CA LYS A 2 4.69 -4.17 4.81
C LYS A 2 3.78 -3.61 3.72
N LEU A 3 3.85 -2.31 3.53
CA LEU A 3 3.04 -1.60 2.54
C LEU A 3 3.98 -0.94 1.54
N GLU A 4 3.82 -1.27 0.27
CA GLU A 4 4.68 -0.72 -0.78
C GLU A 4 3.86 0.17 -1.70
N ILE A 5 4.36 1.39 -1.91
CA ILE A 5 3.74 2.36 -2.82
C ILE A 5 4.56 2.36 -4.10
N LEU A 6 3.99 1.81 -5.16
CA LEU A 6 4.69 1.70 -6.44
C LEU A 6 4.47 2.96 -7.25
N GLY A 7 5.55 3.64 -7.61
CA GLY A 7 5.44 4.84 -8.42
C GLY A 7 6.74 5.60 -8.50
N THR A 8 6.82 6.50 -9.47
CA THR A 8 8.03 7.25 -9.79
C THR A 8 8.00 8.67 -9.22
N GLY A 9 7.20 8.92 -8.19
CA GLY A 9 7.14 10.22 -7.54
C GLY A 9 6.10 11.16 -8.14
N CYS A 10 5.10 10.63 -8.84
CA CYS A 10 4.03 11.44 -9.41
C CYS A 10 3.12 11.97 -8.30
N TYR A 11 2.29 12.95 -8.65
CA TYR A 11 1.37 13.57 -7.69
C TYR A 11 0.45 12.51 -7.05
N SER A 12 -0.11 11.62 -7.86
CA SER A 12 -1.00 10.57 -7.36
C SER A 12 -0.25 9.57 -6.50
N CYS A 13 1.02 9.33 -6.78
CA CYS A 13 1.85 8.45 -5.96
C CYS A 13 2.04 9.03 -4.57
N LEU A 14 2.30 10.32 -4.49
CA LEU A 14 2.44 11.02 -3.21
C LEU A 14 1.12 11.04 -2.45
N GLU A 15 0.03 11.25 -3.16
CA GLU A 15 -1.29 11.27 -2.55
C GLU A 15 -1.62 9.91 -1.94
N LEU A 16 -1.32 8.84 -2.67
CA LEU A 16 -1.54 7.48 -2.17
C LEU A 16 -0.71 7.22 -0.92
N GLU A 17 0.56 7.61 -0.95
CA GLU A 17 1.45 7.43 0.19
C GLU A 17 0.92 8.15 1.44
N LEU A 18 0.50 9.39 1.29
CA LEU A 18 -0.03 10.17 2.40
C LEU A 18 -1.31 9.55 2.94
N ARG A 19 -2.17 9.09 2.04
CA ARG A 19 -3.44 8.49 2.44
C ARG A 19 -3.23 7.18 3.18
N VAL A 20 -2.28 6.37 2.72
CA VAL A 20 -1.92 5.12 3.40
C VAL A 20 -1.35 5.40 4.77
N ALA A 21 -0.42 6.34 4.87
CA ALA A 21 0.19 6.69 6.15
C ALA A 21 -0.86 7.18 7.16
N LYS A 22 -1.79 8.00 6.68
CA LYS A 22 -2.86 8.52 7.53
C LYS A 22 -3.78 7.40 8.01
N THR A 23 -4.07 6.45 7.16
CA THR A 23 -4.92 5.31 7.50
C THR A 23 -4.25 4.41 8.53
N VAL A 24 -2.95 4.15 8.35
CA VAL A 24 -2.16 3.37 9.31
C VAL A 24 -2.21 4.02 10.68
N GLN A 25 -2.03 5.33 10.72
CA GLN A 25 -2.04 6.08 11.97
C GLN A 25 -3.43 6.03 12.63
N LYS A 26 -4.47 6.20 11.82
CA LYS A 26 -5.84 6.21 12.31
C LYS A 26 -6.25 4.86 12.90
N LEU A 27 -5.77 3.77 12.30
CA LEU A 27 -6.08 2.42 12.78
C LEU A 27 -5.21 1.99 13.96
N GLY A 28 -4.16 2.76 14.27
CA GLY A 28 -3.25 2.42 15.35
C GLY A 28 -2.37 1.23 15.05
N ILE A 29 -2.06 0.98 13.79
CA ILE A 29 -1.20 -0.13 13.40
C ILE A 29 0.24 0.25 13.75
N THR A 30 0.85 -0.49 14.66
CA THR A 30 2.16 -0.13 15.21
C THR A 30 3.31 -0.81 14.47
N ASN A 31 3.05 -1.86 13.73
CA ASN A 31 4.10 -2.62 13.05
C ASN A 31 4.05 -2.46 11.54
N ALA A 32 3.46 -1.38 11.05
CA ALA A 32 3.38 -1.13 9.62
C ALA A 32 4.66 -0.47 9.12
N GLU A 33 5.16 -0.96 8.00
CA GLU A 33 6.30 -0.37 7.31
C GLU A 33 5.80 0.13 5.95
N VAL A 34 5.85 1.42 5.72
CA VAL A 34 5.42 2.03 4.45
C VAL A 34 6.67 2.35 3.65
N VAL A 35 6.82 1.71 2.50
CA VAL A 35 8.01 1.84 1.66
C VAL A 35 7.60 2.37 0.29
N ARG A 36 8.32 3.39 -0.17
CA ARG A 36 8.13 3.92 -1.52
C ARG A 36 9.03 3.13 -2.48
N VAL A 37 8.43 2.57 -3.52
CA VAL A 37 9.15 1.79 -4.53
C VAL A 37 9.10 2.56 -5.84
N SER A 38 10.23 3.16 -6.22
CA SER A 38 10.34 3.94 -7.45
C SER A 38 11.26 3.28 -8.49
N ASP A 39 11.86 2.16 -8.16
CA ASP A 39 12.74 1.42 -9.05
C ASP A 39 11.91 0.64 -10.07
N ASP A 40 12.18 0.85 -11.35
CA ASP A 40 11.44 0.19 -12.43
C ASP A 40 11.41 -1.32 -12.28
N ARG A 41 12.54 -1.92 -11.94
CA ARG A 41 12.64 -3.39 -11.82
C ARG A 41 11.75 -3.91 -10.72
N ARG A 42 11.69 -3.19 -9.60
CA ARG A 42 10.88 -3.60 -8.46
C ARG A 42 9.41 -3.42 -8.75
N ILE A 43 9.05 -2.34 -9.43
CA ILE A 43 7.66 -2.10 -9.82
C ILE A 43 7.20 -3.22 -10.77
N ARG A 44 8.05 -3.61 -11.70
CA ARG A 44 7.70 -4.62 -12.72
C ARG A 44 7.51 -6.01 -12.13
N ARG A 45 7.93 -6.23 -10.90
CA ARG A 45 7.65 -7.50 -10.22
C ARG A 45 6.18 -7.65 -9.89
N TYR A 46 5.46 -6.54 -9.81
CA TYR A 46 4.04 -6.52 -9.44
C TYR A 46 3.14 -6.13 -10.60
N THR A 47 3.56 -5.14 -11.38
CA THR A 47 2.71 -4.57 -12.42
C THR A 47 3.56 -3.87 -13.47
N THR A 48 2.94 -3.15 -14.40
CA THR A 48 3.66 -2.37 -15.42
C THR A 48 3.85 -0.94 -14.92
N LEU A 49 4.82 -0.24 -15.55
CA LEU A 49 5.13 1.14 -15.13
C LEU A 49 3.98 2.10 -15.33
N ASP A 50 3.17 1.87 -16.35
CA ASP A 50 2.02 2.72 -16.64
C ASP A 50 0.82 2.41 -15.75
N ALA A 51 0.93 1.42 -14.87
CA ALA A 51 -0.13 1.09 -13.93
C ALA A 51 0.09 1.73 -12.56
N THR A 52 1.03 2.66 -12.44
CA THR A 52 1.25 3.40 -11.20
C THR A 52 0.22 4.52 -11.06
N PRO A 53 -0.15 4.91 -9.83
CA PRO A 53 0.36 4.40 -8.57
C PRO A 53 -0.23 3.04 -8.22
N GLY A 54 0.57 2.19 -7.60
CA GLY A 54 0.12 0.89 -7.15
C GLY A 54 0.30 0.72 -5.66
N LEU A 55 -0.51 -0.13 -5.05
CA LEU A 55 -0.40 -0.43 -3.64
C LEU A 55 -0.22 -1.93 -3.45
N VAL A 56 0.81 -2.30 -2.71
CA VAL A 56 1.11 -3.69 -2.37
C VAL A 56 1.03 -3.85 -0.86
N ILE A 57 0.25 -4.80 -0.41
CA ILE A 57 0.11 -5.11 1.02
C ILE A 57 0.66 -6.51 1.24
N ASN A 58 1.73 -6.60 2.03
CA ASN A 58 2.38 -7.87 2.37
C ASN A 58 2.72 -8.70 1.14
N GLY A 59 3.25 -8.04 0.11
CA GLY A 59 3.67 -8.71 -1.12
C GLY A 59 2.57 -8.97 -2.13
N ARG A 60 1.35 -8.50 -1.85
CA ARG A 60 0.21 -8.71 -2.73
C ARG A 60 -0.27 -7.38 -3.31
N LEU A 61 -0.31 -7.29 -4.62
CA LEU A 61 -0.81 -6.09 -5.30
C LEU A 61 -2.33 -6.01 -5.12
N VAL A 62 -2.81 -4.94 -4.50
CA VAL A 62 -4.24 -4.77 -4.23
C VAL A 62 -4.87 -3.64 -5.03
N SER A 63 -4.07 -2.73 -5.57
CA SER A 63 -4.58 -1.59 -6.33
C SER A 63 -3.55 -1.12 -7.33
N GLU A 64 -4.04 -0.67 -8.50
CA GLU A 64 -3.16 -0.07 -9.49
C GLU A 64 -3.94 0.98 -10.28
N ARG A 65 -3.22 1.96 -10.82
CA ARG A 65 -3.74 3.06 -11.66
C ARG A 65 -4.72 3.98 -10.95
N GLN A 66 -4.84 3.88 -9.64
CA GLN A 66 -5.80 4.71 -8.91
C GLN A 66 -5.34 4.93 -7.48
N VAL A 67 -5.90 5.96 -6.86
CA VAL A 67 -5.71 6.22 -5.44
C VAL A 67 -7.00 5.82 -4.74
N PRO A 68 -7.01 4.68 -4.03
CA PRO A 68 -8.22 4.26 -3.31
C PRO A 68 -8.61 5.30 -2.27
N ASP A 69 -9.91 5.43 -2.01
CA ASP A 69 -10.35 6.37 -1.00
C ASP A 69 -10.05 5.85 0.40
N GLN A 70 -10.24 6.71 1.39
CA GLN A 70 -9.89 6.40 2.77
C GLN A 70 -10.69 5.21 3.31
N ALA A 71 -11.97 5.12 2.95
CA ALA A 71 -12.82 4.02 3.41
C ALA A 71 -12.33 2.68 2.88
N THR A 72 -11.96 2.63 1.60
CA THR A 72 -11.44 1.42 0.98
C THR A 72 -10.12 1.01 1.61
N LEU A 73 -9.21 1.97 1.80
CA LEU A 73 -7.92 1.68 2.45
C LEU A 73 -8.12 1.19 3.87
N THR A 74 -9.03 1.81 4.60
CA THR A 74 -9.32 1.39 5.96
C THR A 74 -9.77 -0.07 6.01
N ALA A 75 -10.65 -0.45 5.09
CA ALA A 75 -11.15 -1.82 5.02
C ALA A 75 -10.02 -2.80 4.68
N TRP A 76 -9.20 -2.49 3.68
CA TRP A 76 -8.10 -3.36 3.27
C TRP A 76 -7.05 -3.51 4.36
N LEU A 77 -6.65 -2.41 4.99
CA LEU A 77 -5.61 -2.44 6.02
C LEU A 77 -6.11 -3.09 7.30
N SER A 78 -7.35 -2.84 7.67
CA SER A 78 -7.95 -3.50 8.83
C SER A 78 -7.99 -5.00 8.64
N GLN A 79 -8.39 -5.44 7.45
CA GLN A 79 -8.48 -6.85 7.14
C GLN A 79 -7.12 -7.51 7.15
N ALA A 80 -6.12 -6.87 6.55
CA ALA A 80 -4.77 -7.42 6.51
C ALA A 80 -4.16 -7.46 7.91
N TRP A 81 -4.38 -6.42 8.71
CA TRP A 81 -3.87 -6.36 10.08
C TRP A 81 -4.56 -7.40 10.96
N GLY A 82 -5.86 -7.54 10.81
CA GLY A 82 -6.59 -8.57 11.54
C GLY A 82 -6.11 -9.97 11.20
N ALA A 83 -5.82 -10.23 9.93
CA ALA A 83 -5.28 -11.51 9.50
C ALA A 83 -3.91 -11.78 10.13
N GLU A 84 -3.06 -10.77 10.24
CA GLU A 84 -1.76 -10.91 10.89
C GLU A 84 -1.92 -11.18 12.39
N ALA A 85 -2.86 -10.47 13.02
CA ALA A 85 -3.08 -10.59 14.45
C ALA A 85 -3.58 -11.98 14.83
N VAL A 86 -4.31 -12.65 13.92
CA VAL A 86 -4.86 -13.99 14.17
C VAL A 86 -4.11 -15.06 13.39
N ALA A 87 -2.94 -14.71 12.85
CA ALA A 87 -2.15 -15.65 12.06
C ALA A 87 -1.86 -16.92 12.86
N PRO A 88 -1.91 -18.08 12.22
CA PRO A 88 -1.63 -19.33 12.91
C PRO A 88 -0.18 -19.41 13.37
N ARG A 89 0.03 -20.17 14.40
CA ARG A 89 1.35 -20.35 14.99
C ARG A 89 2.04 -21.54 14.39
#